data_36889f304bf6cb11180a99f9986bd67c
#
_entry.id   36889f304bf6cb11180a99f9986bd67c
#
_cell.length_a   1.000
_cell.length_b   1.000
_cell.length_c   1.000
_cell.angle_alpha   90.00
_cell.angle_beta   90.00
_cell.angle_gamma   90.00
#
_symmetry.space_group_name_H-M   'P 1'
#
loop_
_entity.id
_entity.type
_entity.pdbx_description
1 polymer ?
#
loop_
_entity_poly.entity_id
_entity_poly.type
_entity_poly.pdbx_seq_one_letter_code
_entity_poly.pdbx_strand_id
1 'polypeptide(L)'
;MSSLDLDFVRSQFPAFTEPSLAGFAHFENAGGSYACRQTIEWLNRYYRQTKGQPYYPLAPPKLAGEQMDAAKERMAAWLNVGADELHFGPSSSQNTYVIAQALRQQLRPGDEVIITNQDHETNIGVWSRLHADGAVIREWKVDPDSAELNPKDLEKLLSSRTRAVAFTHCSNIVGSIHPVRDITDLIHRAGALAFVDGVSFCPHGPPDVAALGADLYFFSLYKVYGPYLGAMFMRRELNAQLPPQGHFFNAEFPGKRFTPAGPDHAQIASVNGMMDYLHAVADRHGSGGKPVQDQ
;
A
#
# COMPACT_ATOMS: atom_id res chain seq x y z
N MET A 1 -14.70 -11.55 22.47
CA MET A 1 -14.26 -11.88 21.10
C MET A 1 -14.21 -13.40 20.99
N SER A 2 -14.87 -13.99 19.99
CA SER A 2 -14.70 -15.41 19.70
C SER A 2 -13.23 -15.64 19.31
N SER A 3 -12.62 -16.74 19.78
CA SER A 3 -11.26 -17.10 19.37
C SER A 3 -11.23 -17.37 17.86
N LEU A 4 -10.15 -16.98 17.20
CA LEU A 4 -9.96 -17.26 15.78
C LEU A 4 -10.00 -18.78 15.52
N ASP A 5 -10.82 -19.22 14.56
CA ASP A 5 -10.87 -20.62 14.10
C ASP A 5 -9.61 -20.93 13.28
N LEU A 6 -8.57 -21.40 13.97
CA LEU A 6 -7.25 -21.64 13.36
C LEU A 6 -7.30 -22.75 12.29
N ASP A 7 -8.13 -23.76 12.47
CA ASP A 7 -8.26 -24.86 11.50
C ASP A 7 -8.88 -24.34 10.20
N PHE A 8 -9.91 -23.51 10.30
CA PHE A 8 -10.49 -22.84 9.14
C PHE A 8 -9.46 -21.94 8.46
N VAL A 9 -8.79 -21.06 9.22
CA VAL A 9 -7.79 -20.14 8.65
C VAL A 9 -6.68 -20.89 7.95
N ARG A 10 -6.07 -21.90 8.60
CA ARG A 10 -5.00 -22.70 8.01
C ARG A 10 -5.44 -23.44 6.76
N SER A 11 -6.68 -23.92 6.69
CA SER A 11 -7.24 -24.58 5.50
C SER A 11 -7.34 -23.67 4.28
N GLN A 12 -7.27 -22.35 4.47
CA GLN A 12 -7.27 -21.39 3.36
C GLN A 12 -5.91 -21.22 2.67
N PHE A 13 -4.85 -21.81 3.22
CA PHE A 13 -3.48 -21.68 2.71
C PHE A 13 -2.95 -23.04 2.24
N PRO A 14 -2.87 -23.28 0.91
CA PRO A 14 -2.37 -24.55 0.37
C PRO A 14 -0.96 -24.91 0.83
N ALA A 15 -0.14 -23.93 1.19
CA ALA A 15 1.21 -24.16 1.71
C ALA A 15 1.25 -25.08 2.94
N PHE A 16 0.20 -25.08 3.79
CA PHE A 16 0.15 -25.97 4.95
C PHE A 16 -0.15 -27.44 4.63
N THR A 17 -0.57 -27.72 3.39
CA THR A 17 -0.82 -29.09 2.89
C THR A 17 0.12 -29.48 1.77
N GLU A 18 1.06 -28.59 1.39
CA GLU A 18 2.05 -28.83 0.33
C GLU A 18 3.09 -29.87 0.83
N PRO A 19 3.24 -31.04 0.17
CA PRO A 19 4.13 -32.09 0.65
C PRO A 19 5.60 -31.67 0.77
N SER A 20 6.07 -30.78 -0.10
CA SER A 20 7.44 -30.27 -0.10
C SER A 20 7.72 -29.36 1.10
N LEU A 21 6.69 -28.87 1.80
CA LEU A 21 6.79 -28.04 3.00
C LEU A 21 6.47 -28.83 4.29
N ALA A 22 6.33 -30.14 4.23
CA ALA A 22 6.03 -30.97 5.40
C ALA A 22 7.10 -30.79 6.48
N GLY A 23 6.69 -30.41 7.68
CA GLY A 23 7.60 -30.16 8.82
C GLY A 23 8.27 -28.78 8.82
N PHE A 24 8.05 -27.95 7.78
CA PHE A 24 8.56 -26.59 7.76
C PHE A 24 7.65 -25.64 8.55
N ALA A 25 8.23 -24.88 9.47
CA ALA A 25 7.54 -23.85 10.23
C ALA A 25 7.90 -22.47 9.67
N HIS A 26 6.91 -21.78 9.09
CA HIS A 26 7.09 -20.46 8.50
C HIS A 26 6.90 -19.36 9.58
N PHE A 27 7.99 -18.69 9.95
CA PHE A 27 8.00 -17.55 10.88
C PHE A 27 8.48 -16.25 10.23
N GLU A 28 8.53 -16.20 8.88
CA GLU A 28 9.10 -15.11 8.09
C GLU A 28 7.99 -14.24 7.43
N ASN A 29 6.88 -14.00 8.14
CA ASN A 29 5.80 -13.14 7.63
C ASN A 29 6.24 -11.68 7.42
N ALA A 30 7.30 -11.24 8.10
CA ALA A 30 7.88 -9.92 7.87
C ALA A 30 8.44 -9.77 6.45
N GLY A 31 8.96 -10.86 5.86
CA GLY A 31 9.39 -10.93 4.46
C GLY A 31 8.25 -11.16 3.48
N GLY A 32 7.18 -11.81 3.91
CA GLY A 32 5.98 -12.08 3.11
C GLY A 32 5.15 -13.22 3.69
N SER A 33 3.83 -13.16 3.51
CA SER A 33 2.91 -14.22 3.90
C SER A 33 2.77 -15.25 2.78
N TYR A 34 2.27 -16.46 3.12
CA TYR A 34 1.75 -17.34 2.08
C TYR A 34 0.53 -16.69 1.41
N ALA A 35 0.36 -16.96 0.10
CA ALA A 35 -0.84 -16.55 -0.61
C ALA A 35 -2.01 -17.45 -0.20
N CYS A 36 -3.19 -16.86 0.01
CA CYS A 36 -4.40 -17.62 0.24
C CYS A 36 -4.85 -18.37 -1.03
N ARG A 37 -5.57 -19.48 -0.86
CA ARG A 37 -6.06 -20.32 -1.96
C ARG A 37 -6.84 -19.50 -2.99
N GLN A 38 -7.67 -18.61 -2.57
CA GLN A 38 -8.51 -17.77 -3.43
C GLN A 38 -7.66 -16.90 -4.37
N THR A 39 -6.56 -16.29 -3.85
CA THR A 39 -5.60 -15.56 -4.69
C THR A 39 -4.99 -16.43 -5.79
N ILE A 40 -4.55 -17.65 -5.42
CA ILE A 40 -3.96 -18.61 -6.36
C ILE A 40 -4.99 -19.05 -7.43
N GLU A 41 -6.24 -19.31 -7.02
CA GLU A 41 -7.33 -19.70 -7.92
C GLU A 41 -7.68 -18.56 -8.90
N TRP A 42 -7.68 -17.31 -8.44
CA TRP A 42 -7.91 -16.14 -9.31
C TRP A 42 -6.79 -15.98 -10.35
N LEU A 43 -5.52 -16.11 -9.97
CA LEU A 43 -4.40 -16.10 -10.91
C LEU A 43 -4.53 -17.20 -11.97
N ASN A 44 -4.80 -18.45 -11.53
CA ASN A 44 -4.97 -19.57 -12.42
C ASN A 44 -6.13 -19.34 -13.40
N ARG A 45 -7.29 -18.89 -12.89
CA ARG A 45 -8.47 -18.58 -13.70
C ARG A 45 -8.17 -17.49 -14.74
N TYR A 46 -7.50 -16.41 -14.34
CA TYR A 46 -7.17 -15.31 -15.24
C TYR A 46 -6.31 -15.79 -16.42
N TYR A 47 -5.24 -16.50 -16.14
CA TYR A 47 -4.35 -17.01 -17.19
C TYR A 47 -5.02 -18.01 -18.13
N ARG A 48 -5.98 -18.77 -17.66
CA ARG A 48 -6.68 -19.79 -18.46
C ARG A 48 -7.86 -19.24 -19.24
N GLN A 49 -8.56 -18.23 -18.75
CA GLN A 49 -9.86 -17.82 -19.29
C GLN A 49 -9.86 -16.42 -19.89
N THR A 50 -9.13 -15.48 -19.30
CA THR A 50 -9.29 -14.05 -19.62
C THR A 50 -7.99 -13.39 -20.05
N LYS A 51 -6.85 -14.10 -20.08
CA LYS A 51 -5.58 -13.51 -20.49
C LYS A 51 -5.68 -12.90 -21.89
N GLY A 52 -5.61 -11.58 -21.97
CA GLY A 52 -5.68 -10.79 -23.19
C GLY A 52 -5.51 -9.31 -22.83
N GLN A 53 -5.67 -8.44 -23.82
CA GLN A 53 -5.67 -6.99 -23.57
C GLN A 53 -6.98 -6.59 -22.90
N PRO A 54 -7.00 -6.21 -21.60
CA PRO A 54 -8.23 -5.82 -20.91
C PRO A 54 -8.96 -4.68 -21.62
N TYR A 55 -10.28 -4.63 -21.42
CA TYR A 55 -11.18 -3.63 -21.99
C TYR A 55 -11.36 -3.66 -23.52
N TYR A 56 -10.74 -4.62 -24.22
CA TYR A 56 -10.99 -4.78 -25.64
C TYR A 56 -12.42 -5.33 -25.86
N PRO A 57 -13.14 -4.96 -26.97
CA PRO A 57 -14.56 -5.28 -27.15
C PRO A 57 -14.82 -6.74 -27.57
N LEU A 58 -14.18 -7.69 -26.91
CA LEU A 58 -14.41 -9.13 -27.00
C LEU A 58 -14.67 -9.69 -25.61
N ALA A 59 -15.46 -10.76 -25.49
CA ALA A 59 -15.92 -11.25 -24.20
C ALA A 59 -14.80 -11.54 -23.18
N PRO A 60 -13.72 -12.31 -23.49
CA PRO A 60 -12.67 -12.55 -22.50
C PRO A 60 -11.90 -11.29 -22.09
N PRO A 61 -11.42 -10.41 -22.98
CA PRO A 61 -10.78 -9.16 -22.62
C PRO A 61 -11.68 -8.18 -21.83
N LYS A 62 -12.97 -8.13 -22.16
CA LYS A 62 -13.94 -7.32 -21.42
C LYS A 62 -14.06 -7.83 -19.98
N LEU A 63 -14.23 -9.13 -19.79
CA LEU A 63 -14.27 -9.76 -18.47
C LEU A 63 -12.96 -9.55 -17.70
N ALA A 64 -11.81 -9.56 -18.37
CA ALA A 64 -10.52 -9.24 -17.75
C ALA A 64 -10.50 -7.83 -17.15
N GLY A 65 -11.02 -6.84 -17.88
CA GLY A 65 -11.16 -5.46 -17.39
C GLY A 65 -12.10 -5.36 -16.20
N GLU A 66 -13.28 -5.97 -16.30
CA GLU A 66 -14.28 -6.01 -15.21
C GLU A 66 -13.72 -6.65 -13.93
N GLN A 67 -12.91 -7.69 -14.05
CA GLN A 67 -12.24 -8.32 -12.90
C GLN A 67 -11.21 -7.40 -12.24
N MET A 68 -10.48 -6.61 -13.01
CA MET A 68 -9.53 -5.62 -12.50
C MET A 68 -10.25 -4.45 -11.82
N ASP A 69 -11.35 -3.98 -12.41
CA ASP A 69 -12.15 -2.89 -11.83
C ASP A 69 -12.77 -3.32 -10.50
N ALA A 70 -13.35 -4.52 -10.45
CA ALA A 70 -13.88 -5.09 -9.20
C ALA A 70 -12.81 -5.23 -8.11
N ALA A 71 -11.59 -5.66 -8.47
CA ALA A 71 -10.47 -5.76 -7.54
C ALA A 71 -10.09 -4.38 -6.97
N LYS A 72 -10.09 -3.36 -7.83
CA LYS A 72 -9.78 -1.99 -7.45
C LYS A 72 -10.85 -1.39 -6.53
N GLU A 73 -12.13 -1.56 -6.87
CA GLU A 73 -13.26 -1.10 -6.07
C GLU A 73 -13.29 -1.75 -4.68
N ARG A 74 -13.10 -3.07 -4.61
CA ARG A 74 -13.07 -3.82 -3.34
C ARG A 74 -11.91 -3.39 -2.45
N MET A 75 -10.73 -3.20 -3.03
CA MET A 75 -9.55 -2.74 -2.28
C MET A 75 -9.73 -1.30 -1.81
N ALA A 76 -10.30 -0.42 -2.62
CA ALA A 76 -10.58 0.95 -2.24
C ALA A 76 -11.59 1.01 -1.08
N ALA A 77 -12.65 0.19 -1.13
CA ALA A 77 -13.60 0.05 -0.04
C ALA A 77 -12.93 -0.46 1.25
N TRP A 78 -11.99 -1.42 1.14
CA TRP A 78 -11.23 -1.95 2.28
C TRP A 78 -10.34 -0.88 2.94
N LEU A 79 -9.88 0.10 2.18
CA LEU A 79 -9.07 1.24 2.67
C LEU A 79 -9.92 2.46 3.06
N ASN A 80 -11.25 2.42 2.85
CA ASN A 80 -12.18 3.54 2.98
C ASN A 80 -11.78 4.76 2.11
N VAL A 81 -11.45 4.53 0.83
CA VAL A 81 -11.05 5.57 -0.14
C VAL A 81 -11.77 5.41 -1.47
N GLY A 82 -11.62 6.38 -2.37
CA GLY A 82 -12.15 6.29 -3.73
C GLY A 82 -11.32 5.37 -4.63
N ALA A 83 -11.97 4.64 -5.53
CA ALA A 83 -11.26 3.77 -6.48
C ALA A 83 -10.33 4.57 -7.42
N ASP A 84 -10.64 5.81 -7.73
CA ASP A 84 -9.81 6.72 -8.52
C ASP A 84 -8.53 7.18 -7.80
N GLU A 85 -8.48 7.04 -6.46
CA GLU A 85 -7.33 7.36 -5.62
C GLU A 85 -6.38 6.17 -5.42
N LEU A 86 -6.78 4.97 -5.87
CA LEU A 86 -5.99 3.75 -5.69
C LEU A 86 -5.17 3.41 -6.95
N HIS A 87 -3.91 3.11 -6.75
CA HIS A 87 -2.97 2.67 -7.78
C HIS A 87 -2.36 1.32 -7.42
N PHE A 88 -2.17 0.46 -8.42
CA PHE A 88 -1.40 -0.76 -8.29
C PHE A 88 -0.09 -0.65 -9.08
N GLY A 89 1.00 -1.09 -8.47
CA GLY A 89 2.30 -1.21 -9.12
C GLY A 89 2.98 -2.52 -8.72
N PRO A 90 4.11 -2.85 -9.34
CA PRO A 90 4.80 -4.12 -9.12
C PRO A 90 5.27 -4.32 -7.67
N SER A 91 5.50 -3.26 -6.92
CA SER A 91 5.87 -3.29 -5.50
C SER A 91 5.67 -1.92 -4.85
N SER A 92 5.61 -1.87 -3.53
CA SER A 92 5.62 -0.61 -2.78
C SER A 92 6.86 0.22 -3.10
N SER A 93 8.04 -0.39 -3.20
CA SER A 93 9.29 0.30 -3.57
C SER A 93 9.20 0.96 -4.95
N GLN A 94 8.63 0.27 -5.94
CA GLN A 94 8.48 0.85 -7.27
C GLN A 94 7.45 1.98 -7.29
N ASN A 95 6.38 1.85 -6.51
CA ASN A 95 5.39 2.91 -6.36
C ASN A 95 6.03 4.18 -5.77
N THR A 96 6.82 4.07 -4.69
CA THR A 96 7.50 5.23 -4.09
C THR A 96 8.52 5.85 -5.05
N TYR A 97 9.25 5.04 -5.85
CA TYR A 97 10.14 5.56 -6.91
C TYR A 97 9.37 6.38 -7.96
N VAL A 98 8.21 5.92 -8.39
CA VAL A 98 7.36 6.65 -9.36
C VAL A 98 6.95 8.00 -8.79
N ILE A 99 6.53 8.03 -7.51
CA ILE A 99 6.15 9.28 -6.86
C ILE A 99 7.35 10.21 -6.64
N ALA A 100 8.51 9.67 -6.29
CA ALA A 100 9.72 10.47 -6.17
C ALA A 100 10.12 11.12 -7.51
N GLN A 101 9.95 10.42 -8.66
CA GLN A 101 10.17 11.01 -9.98
C GLN A 101 9.19 12.14 -10.31
N ALA A 102 7.96 12.07 -9.82
CA ALA A 102 6.99 13.15 -9.97
C ALA A 102 7.32 14.33 -9.03
N LEU A 103 7.61 14.04 -7.77
CA LEU A 103 7.90 15.05 -6.74
C LEU A 103 9.15 15.87 -7.06
N ARG A 104 10.24 15.22 -7.52
CA ARG A 104 11.50 15.89 -7.86
C ARG A 104 11.35 17.02 -8.89
N GLN A 105 10.35 16.92 -9.78
CA GLN A 105 10.08 17.94 -10.78
C GLN A 105 9.46 19.22 -10.19
N GLN A 106 8.97 19.17 -8.97
CA GLN A 106 8.37 20.30 -8.26
C GLN A 106 9.27 20.87 -7.16
N LEU A 107 10.28 20.11 -6.73
CA LEU A 107 11.21 20.55 -5.70
C LEU A 107 12.13 21.66 -6.21
N ARG A 108 12.45 22.59 -5.32
CA ARG A 108 13.44 23.65 -5.53
C ARG A 108 14.66 23.40 -4.64
N PRO A 109 15.84 23.85 -5.03
CA PRO A 109 17.00 23.79 -4.14
C PRO A 109 16.71 24.39 -2.77
N GLY A 110 16.99 23.62 -1.71
CA GLY A 110 16.72 24.00 -0.32
C GLY A 110 15.33 23.60 0.19
N ASP A 111 14.43 23.07 -0.63
CA ASP A 111 13.22 22.41 -0.12
C ASP A 111 13.61 21.20 0.72
N GLU A 112 12.85 20.95 1.79
CA GLU A 112 13.18 19.92 2.78
C GLU A 112 12.26 18.72 2.65
N VAL A 113 12.84 17.51 2.75
CA VAL A 113 12.12 16.25 2.89
C VAL A 113 12.57 15.59 4.18
N ILE A 114 11.60 15.26 5.04
CA ILE A 114 11.87 14.59 6.32
C ILE A 114 11.62 13.10 6.15
N ILE A 115 12.59 12.29 6.58
CA ILE A 115 12.51 10.83 6.64
C ILE A 115 12.76 10.38 8.08
N THR A 116 12.50 9.10 8.38
CA THR A 116 12.84 8.54 9.70
C THR A 116 13.98 7.53 9.60
N ASN A 117 14.63 7.22 10.71
CA ASN A 117 15.56 6.10 10.81
C ASN A 117 14.89 4.80 11.32
N GLN A 118 13.56 4.78 11.41
CA GLN A 118 12.78 3.61 11.80
C GLN A 118 12.13 2.91 10.59
N ASP A 119 12.05 3.60 9.46
CA ASP A 119 11.39 3.11 8.27
C ASP A 119 12.18 2.02 7.54
N HIS A 120 11.49 1.25 6.72
CA HIS A 120 12.09 0.37 5.74
C HIS A 120 12.75 1.18 4.60
N GLU A 121 13.78 0.63 3.95
CA GLU A 121 14.51 1.28 2.82
C GLU A 121 13.58 1.78 1.71
N THR A 122 12.43 1.13 1.49
CA THR A 122 11.37 1.58 0.58
C THR A 122 10.91 3.01 0.86
N ASN A 123 10.89 3.41 2.14
CA ASN A 123 10.43 4.73 2.58
C ASN A 123 11.58 5.63 3.09
N ILE A 124 12.81 5.23 2.92
CA ILE A 124 14.01 6.03 3.24
C ILE A 124 14.78 6.37 1.96
N GLY A 125 15.27 5.33 1.27
CA GLY A 125 16.26 5.49 0.22
C GLY A 125 15.77 6.27 -0.98
N VAL A 126 14.51 6.09 -1.36
CA VAL A 126 13.93 6.80 -2.49
C VAL A 126 13.86 8.31 -2.26
N TRP A 127 13.45 8.72 -1.06
CA TRP A 127 13.36 10.13 -0.69
C TRP A 127 14.73 10.74 -0.43
N SER A 128 15.66 9.99 0.17
CA SER A 128 17.03 10.42 0.39
C SER A 128 17.76 10.80 -0.90
N ARG A 129 17.46 10.12 -2.00
CA ARG A 129 18.07 10.40 -3.32
C ARG A 129 17.69 11.76 -3.90
N LEU A 130 16.61 12.39 -3.41
CA LEU A 130 16.21 13.74 -3.83
C LEU A 130 17.25 14.81 -3.47
N HIS A 131 18.21 14.49 -2.58
CA HIS A 131 19.33 15.40 -2.30
C HIS A 131 20.15 15.72 -3.57
N ALA A 132 20.23 14.80 -4.53
CA ALA A 132 20.92 15.02 -5.80
C ALA A 132 20.23 16.09 -6.66
N ASP A 133 18.96 16.36 -6.41
CA ASP A 133 18.17 17.41 -7.07
C ASP A 133 18.13 18.72 -6.24
N GLY A 134 18.94 18.81 -5.18
CA GLY A 134 19.07 19.98 -4.32
C GLY A 134 18.14 20.03 -3.11
N ALA A 135 17.36 18.97 -2.85
CA ALA A 135 16.56 18.87 -1.64
C ALA A 135 17.45 18.64 -0.41
N VAL A 136 17.04 19.21 0.72
CA VAL A 136 17.67 18.99 2.02
C VAL A 136 16.94 17.84 2.71
N ILE A 137 17.65 16.76 2.97
CA ILE A 137 17.10 15.61 3.69
C ILE A 137 17.32 15.80 5.18
N ARG A 138 16.24 15.75 5.95
CA ARG A 138 16.25 15.81 7.41
C ARG A 138 15.80 14.49 8.00
N GLU A 139 16.40 14.07 9.09
CA GLU A 139 16.09 12.81 9.74
C GLU A 139 15.33 13.04 11.05
N TRP A 140 14.11 12.54 11.12
CA TRP A 140 13.36 12.40 12.36
C TRP A 140 13.75 11.09 13.03
N LYS A 141 14.55 11.19 14.06
CA LYS A 141 15.17 10.05 14.74
C LYS A 141 14.27 9.47 15.82
N VAL A 142 14.33 8.14 15.95
CA VAL A 142 13.78 7.46 17.11
C VAL A 142 14.49 7.89 18.38
N ASP A 143 13.78 7.92 19.47
CA ASP A 143 14.36 7.98 20.80
C ASP A 143 15.15 6.68 21.06
N PRO A 144 16.43 6.75 21.43
CA PRO A 144 17.29 5.58 21.55
C PRO A 144 16.91 4.63 22.69
N ASP A 145 16.19 5.11 23.70
CA ASP A 145 15.80 4.31 24.85
C ASP A 145 14.48 3.58 24.62
N SER A 146 13.52 4.25 23.98
CA SER A 146 12.18 3.68 23.71
C SER A 146 12.03 3.08 22.31
N ALA A 147 12.91 3.43 21.37
CA ALA A 147 12.81 3.15 19.93
C ALA A 147 11.55 3.75 19.28
N GLU A 148 10.91 4.75 19.89
CA GLU A 148 9.72 5.42 19.41
C GLU A 148 10.02 6.71 18.67
N LEU A 149 9.20 7.06 17.69
CA LEU A 149 9.22 8.38 17.04
C LEU A 149 8.40 9.36 17.86
N ASN A 150 9.06 10.39 18.42
CA ASN A 150 8.38 11.40 19.22
C ASN A 150 7.87 12.55 18.31
N PRO A 151 6.54 12.81 18.23
CA PRO A 151 6.00 13.90 17.41
C PRO A 151 6.53 15.29 17.76
N LYS A 152 6.95 15.52 19.03
CA LYS A 152 7.58 16.79 19.42
C LYS A 152 8.94 17.04 18.74
N ASP A 153 9.64 15.98 18.37
CA ASP A 153 10.90 16.12 17.65
C ASP A 153 10.64 16.38 16.16
N LEU A 154 9.58 15.79 15.58
CA LEU A 154 9.11 16.18 14.25
C LEU A 154 8.75 17.68 14.21
N GLU A 155 8.02 18.18 15.20
CA GLU A 155 7.62 19.59 15.26
C GLU A 155 8.82 20.55 15.18
N LYS A 156 9.95 20.20 15.80
CA LYS A 156 11.21 20.98 15.74
C LYS A 156 11.89 20.90 14.37
N LEU A 157 11.61 19.85 13.59
CA LEU A 157 12.19 19.65 12.26
C LEU A 157 11.37 20.38 11.18
N LEU A 158 10.07 20.56 11.38
CA LEU A 158 9.18 21.19 10.41
C LEU A 158 9.54 22.68 10.21
N SER A 159 9.53 23.11 8.95
CA SER A 159 9.78 24.48 8.55
C SER A 159 8.91 24.87 7.35
N SER A 160 8.88 26.15 6.99
CA SER A 160 8.19 26.62 5.77
C SER A 160 8.77 26.06 4.47
N ARG A 161 9.94 25.40 4.51
CA ARG A 161 10.56 24.71 3.38
C ARG A 161 10.26 23.22 3.34
N THR A 162 9.66 22.65 4.38
CA THR A 162 9.30 21.24 4.40
C THR A 162 8.22 20.97 3.35
N ARG A 163 8.48 20.03 2.43
CA ARG A 163 7.56 19.64 1.34
C ARG A 163 6.90 18.31 1.60
N ALA A 164 7.62 17.38 2.22
CA ALA A 164 7.08 16.07 2.54
C ALA A 164 7.73 15.50 3.80
N VAL A 165 6.97 14.69 4.51
CA VAL A 165 7.44 13.86 5.63
C VAL A 165 7.04 12.43 5.31
N ALA A 166 8.02 11.52 5.26
CA ALA A 166 7.83 10.09 5.06
C ALA A 166 8.05 9.35 6.37
N PHE A 167 7.06 8.56 6.80
CA PHE A 167 7.12 7.80 8.06
C PHE A 167 6.27 6.54 8.00
N THR A 168 6.54 5.58 8.88
CA THR A 168 5.81 4.31 8.93
C THR A 168 4.59 4.37 9.83
N HIS A 169 3.50 3.69 9.46
CA HIS A 169 2.34 3.47 10.32
C HIS A 169 2.66 2.46 11.43
N CYS A 170 3.38 1.39 11.06
CA CYS A 170 3.86 0.37 11.99
C CYS A 170 5.28 -0.03 11.60
N SER A 171 6.20 0.01 12.56
CA SER A 171 7.59 -0.35 12.33
C SER A 171 7.73 -1.84 12.00
N ASN A 172 8.42 -2.16 10.92
CA ASN A 172 8.73 -3.53 10.52
C ASN A 172 9.79 -4.21 11.41
N ILE A 173 10.46 -3.45 12.27
CA ILE A 173 11.54 -3.95 13.15
C ILE A 173 11.05 -4.09 14.58
N VAL A 174 10.50 -3.01 15.17
CA VAL A 174 10.12 -2.99 16.59
C VAL A 174 8.62 -3.13 16.82
N GLY A 175 7.79 -3.06 15.77
CA GLY A 175 6.34 -3.25 15.86
C GLY A 175 5.57 -2.06 16.46
N SER A 176 6.22 -0.93 16.71
CA SER A 176 5.56 0.30 17.17
C SER A 176 4.51 0.75 16.17
N ILE A 177 3.31 1.07 16.66
CA ILE A 177 2.21 1.65 15.86
C ILE A 177 2.15 3.14 16.18
N HIS A 178 2.28 3.96 15.14
CA HIS A 178 2.30 5.41 15.29
C HIS A 178 0.89 6.02 15.20
N PRO A 179 0.60 7.12 15.92
CA PRO A 179 -0.66 7.87 15.85
C PRO A 179 -0.69 8.69 14.54
N VAL A 180 -0.90 8.01 13.40
CA VAL A 180 -0.80 8.60 12.05
C VAL A 180 -1.62 9.86 11.92
N ARG A 181 -2.87 9.87 12.43
CA ARG A 181 -3.74 11.05 12.34
C ARG A 181 -3.13 12.29 12.98
N ASP A 182 -2.61 12.16 14.19
CA ASP A 182 -2.00 13.30 14.92
C ASP A 182 -0.75 13.79 14.20
N ILE A 183 0.04 12.86 13.65
CA ILE A 183 1.26 13.17 12.90
C ILE A 183 0.91 13.87 11.58
N THR A 184 -0.09 13.38 10.83
CA THR A 184 -0.52 14.02 9.57
C THR A 184 -1.07 15.42 9.80
N ASP A 185 -1.85 15.63 10.89
CA ASP A 185 -2.34 16.96 11.26
C ASP A 185 -1.18 17.94 11.60
N LEU A 186 -0.12 17.45 12.24
CA LEU A 186 1.08 18.24 12.50
C LEU A 186 1.79 18.64 11.19
N ILE A 187 1.96 17.68 10.28
CA ILE A 187 2.59 17.87 8.97
C ILE A 187 1.79 18.87 8.13
N HIS A 188 0.47 18.73 8.08
CA HIS A 188 -0.40 19.60 7.30
C HIS A 188 -0.43 21.03 7.84
N ARG A 189 -0.34 21.24 9.17
CA ARG A 189 -0.20 22.60 9.72
C ARG A 189 1.07 23.31 9.25
N ALA A 190 2.12 22.57 8.93
CA ALA A 190 3.34 23.12 8.34
C ALA A 190 3.26 23.30 6.79
N GLY A 191 2.15 22.90 6.16
CA GLY A 191 1.96 22.97 4.71
C GLY A 191 2.70 21.88 3.92
N ALA A 192 3.12 20.81 4.58
CA ALA A 192 3.84 19.68 3.98
C ALA A 192 2.91 18.49 3.70
N LEU A 193 3.39 17.55 2.86
CA LEU A 193 2.70 16.31 2.50
C LEU A 193 3.09 15.18 3.46
N ALA A 194 2.12 14.32 3.78
CA ALA A 194 2.30 13.15 4.64
C ALA A 194 2.33 11.85 3.81
N PHE A 195 3.49 11.19 3.76
CA PHE A 195 3.71 9.92 3.06
C PHE A 195 3.86 8.78 4.07
N VAL A 196 2.93 7.84 4.06
CA VAL A 196 2.79 6.83 5.10
C VAL A 196 3.02 5.43 4.55
N ASP A 197 3.99 4.72 5.13
CA ASP A 197 4.22 3.30 4.88
C ASP A 197 3.32 2.45 5.78
N GLY A 198 2.31 1.82 5.18
CA GLY A 198 1.37 0.91 5.85
C GLY A 198 1.73 -0.57 5.73
N VAL A 199 2.90 -0.92 5.18
CA VAL A 199 3.28 -2.30 4.84
C VAL A 199 3.19 -3.25 6.03
N SER A 200 3.63 -2.82 7.21
CA SER A 200 3.60 -3.66 8.41
C SER A 200 2.30 -3.53 9.21
N PHE A 201 1.48 -2.54 8.93
CA PHE A 201 0.17 -2.36 9.59
C PHE A 201 -0.94 -3.19 8.92
N CYS A 202 -1.05 -3.13 7.59
CA CYS A 202 -2.15 -3.72 6.82
C CYS A 202 -2.39 -5.24 7.06
N PRO A 203 -1.38 -6.08 7.36
CA PRO A 203 -1.63 -7.48 7.73
C PRO A 203 -2.47 -7.68 9.00
N HIS A 204 -2.57 -6.67 9.85
CA HIS A 204 -3.26 -6.74 11.16
C HIS A 204 -4.69 -6.18 11.13
N GLY A 205 -5.09 -5.58 10.02
CA GLY A 205 -6.46 -5.07 9.84
C GLY A 205 -6.55 -3.96 8.79
N PRO A 206 -7.78 -3.63 8.35
CA PRO A 206 -7.99 -2.58 7.37
C PRO A 206 -7.67 -1.20 7.97
N PRO A 207 -6.77 -0.41 7.36
CA PRO A 207 -6.60 0.97 7.77
C PRO A 207 -7.75 1.82 7.22
N ASP A 208 -8.32 2.70 8.04
CA ASP A 208 -9.20 3.77 7.54
C ASP A 208 -8.32 4.92 7.02
N VAL A 209 -7.84 4.79 5.77
CA VAL A 209 -6.90 5.73 5.19
C VAL A 209 -7.48 7.14 5.07
N ALA A 210 -8.79 7.26 4.83
CA ALA A 210 -9.46 8.56 4.81
C ALA A 210 -9.37 9.25 6.18
N ALA A 211 -9.62 8.50 7.26
CA ALA A 211 -9.53 9.04 8.62
C ALA A 211 -8.10 9.37 9.05
N LEU A 212 -7.10 8.63 8.52
CA LEU A 212 -5.68 8.89 8.82
C LEU A 212 -5.18 10.22 8.25
N GLY A 213 -5.79 10.73 7.19
CA GLY A 213 -5.42 12.01 6.58
C GLY A 213 -4.11 11.97 5.80
N ALA A 214 -3.60 10.80 5.42
CA ALA A 214 -2.40 10.67 4.59
C ALA A 214 -2.62 11.26 3.19
N ASP A 215 -1.58 11.86 2.61
CA ASP A 215 -1.58 12.25 1.19
C ASP A 215 -1.19 11.10 0.28
N LEU A 216 -0.30 10.24 0.78
CA LEU A 216 0.14 8.99 0.18
C LEU A 216 0.13 7.91 1.26
N TYR A 217 -0.50 6.77 0.98
CA TYR A 217 -0.47 5.58 1.84
C TYR A 217 -0.21 4.35 0.97
N PHE A 218 0.80 3.56 1.28
CA PHE A 218 1.14 2.42 0.43
C PHE A 218 1.48 1.18 1.25
N PHE A 219 1.25 0.01 0.66
CA PHE A 219 1.59 -1.27 1.26
C PHE A 219 1.77 -2.38 0.22
N SER A 220 2.29 -3.52 0.67
CA SER A 220 2.58 -4.68 -0.19
C SER A 220 1.55 -5.78 0.04
N LEU A 221 0.82 -6.17 -1.03
CA LEU A 221 -0.26 -7.16 -0.93
C LEU A 221 0.26 -8.56 -0.59
N TYR A 222 1.49 -8.91 -0.98
CA TYR A 222 2.10 -10.19 -0.62
C TYR A 222 2.37 -10.36 0.88
N LYS A 223 2.25 -9.28 1.67
CA LYS A 223 2.27 -9.33 3.14
C LYS A 223 0.86 -9.45 3.73
N VAL A 224 -0.18 -9.28 2.92
CA VAL A 224 -1.60 -9.39 3.28
C VAL A 224 -2.24 -10.57 2.54
N TYR A 225 -1.54 -11.71 2.45
CA TYR A 225 -2.01 -12.97 1.87
C TYR A 225 -2.34 -12.92 0.36
N GLY A 226 -2.00 -11.83 -0.29
CA GLY A 226 -2.29 -11.51 -1.68
C GLY A 226 -1.13 -11.75 -2.65
N PRO A 227 -1.23 -11.23 -3.88
CA PRO A 227 -0.20 -11.35 -4.91
C PRO A 227 0.99 -10.42 -4.69
N TYR A 228 2.06 -10.60 -5.48
CA TYR A 228 3.22 -9.69 -5.53
C TYR A 228 2.86 -8.38 -6.23
N LEU A 229 2.14 -7.51 -5.52
CA LEU A 229 1.79 -6.16 -5.93
C LEU A 229 2.00 -5.17 -4.78
N GLY A 230 2.28 -3.91 -5.12
CA GLY A 230 2.13 -2.77 -4.24
C GLY A 230 0.79 -2.07 -4.50
N ALA A 231 0.02 -1.83 -3.44
CA ALA A 231 -1.11 -0.92 -3.46
C ALA A 231 -0.68 0.46 -2.94
N MET A 232 -1.21 1.51 -3.53
CA MET A 232 -0.88 2.88 -3.17
C MET A 232 -2.13 3.75 -3.30
N PHE A 233 -2.59 4.28 -2.17
CA PHE A 233 -3.52 5.39 -2.13
C PHE A 233 -2.78 6.70 -2.40
N MET A 234 -3.37 7.57 -3.19
CA MET A 234 -2.93 8.94 -3.40
C MET A 234 -4.14 9.86 -3.41
N ARG A 235 -4.14 10.84 -2.50
CA ARG A 235 -5.21 11.83 -2.41
C ARG A 235 -5.40 12.56 -3.74
N ARG A 236 -6.65 12.84 -4.14
CA ARG A 236 -7.00 13.43 -5.44
C ARG A 236 -6.23 14.71 -5.74
N GLU A 237 -6.08 15.58 -4.74
CA GLU A 237 -5.38 16.84 -4.91
C GLU A 237 -3.90 16.62 -5.22
N LEU A 238 -3.25 15.69 -4.53
CA LEU A 238 -1.86 15.32 -4.80
C LEU A 238 -1.73 14.67 -6.20
N ASN A 239 -2.65 13.77 -6.54
CA ASN A 239 -2.70 13.15 -7.87
C ASN A 239 -2.79 14.20 -8.99
N ALA A 240 -3.64 15.22 -8.82
CA ALA A 240 -3.79 16.29 -9.80
C ALA A 240 -2.58 17.23 -9.90
N GLN A 241 -1.91 17.47 -8.76
CA GLN A 241 -0.76 18.38 -8.69
C GLN A 241 0.53 17.78 -9.25
N LEU A 242 0.78 16.50 -9.01
CA LEU A 242 2.03 15.87 -9.43
C LEU A 242 2.03 15.62 -10.96
N PRO A 243 3.18 15.84 -11.64
CA PRO A 243 3.33 15.49 -13.05
C PRO A 243 3.10 13.98 -13.27
N PRO A 244 2.31 13.60 -14.31
CA PRO A 244 2.06 12.19 -14.61
C PRO A 244 3.36 11.47 -14.98
N GLN A 245 3.47 10.22 -14.56
CA GLN A 245 4.63 9.34 -14.82
C GLN A 245 4.26 8.16 -15.72
N GLY A 246 2.99 8.03 -16.09
CA GLY A 246 2.49 7.02 -17.02
C GLY A 246 2.68 7.42 -18.48
N HIS A 247 2.20 6.55 -19.38
CA HIS A 247 2.16 6.88 -20.80
C HIS A 247 1.33 8.15 -21.06
N PHE A 248 1.71 8.97 -22.05
CA PHE A 248 1.05 10.24 -22.34
C PHE A 248 -0.45 10.12 -22.55
N PHE A 249 -0.92 9.01 -23.18
CA PHE A 249 -2.34 8.75 -23.40
C PHE A 249 -3.12 8.38 -22.12
N ASN A 250 -2.42 8.17 -21.01
CA ASN A 250 -3.01 7.90 -19.69
C ASN A 250 -3.04 9.15 -18.78
N ALA A 251 -2.48 10.27 -19.21
CA ALA A 251 -2.31 11.46 -18.37
C ALA A 251 -3.63 12.02 -17.82
N GLU A 252 -4.72 11.91 -18.59
CA GLU A 252 -6.06 12.39 -18.22
C GLU A 252 -6.86 11.40 -17.33
N PHE A 253 -6.32 10.18 -17.10
CA PHE A 253 -7.00 9.18 -16.28
C PHE A 253 -6.37 9.13 -14.88
N PRO A 254 -7.00 9.68 -13.82
CA PRO A 254 -6.41 9.77 -12.48
C PRO A 254 -5.80 8.45 -11.99
N GLY A 255 -6.51 7.34 -12.12
CA GLY A 255 -6.05 6.02 -11.70
C GLY A 255 -4.95 5.39 -12.57
N LYS A 256 -4.43 6.07 -13.61
CA LYS A 256 -3.37 5.59 -14.51
C LYS A 256 -2.16 6.53 -14.59
N ARG A 257 -2.26 7.73 -14.04
CA ARG A 257 -1.22 8.76 -14.14
C ARG A 257 0.14 8.30 -13.60
N PHE A 258 0.13 7.43 -12.59
CA PHE A 258 1.34 6.93 -11.91
C PHE A 258 1.61 5.44 -12.19
N THR A 259 1.15 4.94 -13.35
CA THR A 259 1.45 3.60 -13.85
C THR A 259 2.37 3.73 -15.08
N PRO A 260 3.71 3.61 -14.95
CA PRO A 260 4.67 3.90 -16.02
C PRO A 260 4.57 2.97 -17.22
N ALA A 261 4.06 1.74 -17.02
CA ALA A 261 3.94 0.71 -18.06
C ALA A 261 2.61 -0.01 -17.95
N GLY A 262 2.37 -1.00 -18.81
CA GLY A 262 1.24 -1.92 -18.65
C GLY A 262 1.37 -2.68 -17.33
N PRO A 263 0.35 -2.67 -16.45
CA PRO A 263 0.41 -3.39 -15.18
C PRO A 263 0.27 -4.90 -15.39
N ASP A 264 0.59 -5.69 -14.37
CA ASP A 264 0.27 -7.11 -14.35
C ASP A 264 -1.23 -7.32 -14.08
N HIS A 265 -1.98 -7.50 -15.16
CA HIS A 265 -3.43 -7.62 -15.12
C HIS A 265 -3.91 -8.83 -14.29
N ALA A 266 -3.20 -9.96 -14.37
CA ALA A 266 -3.55 -11.17 -13.64
C ALA A 266 -3.40 -10.97 -12.13
N GLN A 267 -2.31 -10.35 -11.71
CA GLN A 267 -2.09 -10.05 -10.31
C GLN A 267 -3.11 -9.03 -9.77
N ILE A 268 -3.45 -7.99 -10.55
CA ILE A 268 -4.51 -7.04 -10.15
C ILE A 268 -5.84 -7.77 -9.98
N ALA A 269 -6.26 -8.58 -10.96
CA ALA A 269 -7.50 -9.34 -10.86
C ALA A 269 -7.51 -10.30 -9.67
N SER A 270 -6.34 -10.86 -9.28
CA SER A 270 -6.23 -11.79 -8.16
C SER A 270 -6.36 -11.15 -6.79
N VAL A 271 -6.32 -9.82 -6.69
CA VAL A 271 -6.67 -9.09 -5.46
C VAL A 271 -8.09 -9.42 -5.00
N ASN A 272 -9.01 -9.73 -5.94
CA ASN A 272 -10.34 -10.25 -5.58
C ASN A 272 -10.25 -11.49 -4.69
N GLY A 273 -9.30 -12.38 -4.96
CA GLY A 273 -9.10 -13.58 -4.14
C GLY A 273 -8.63 -13.26 -2.71
N MET A 274 -7.75 -12.29 -2.56
CA MET A 274 -7.37 -11.80 -1.24
C MET A 274 -8.59 -11.26 -0.49
N MET A 275 -9.42 -10.47 -1.15
CA MET A 275 -10.66 -9.93 -0.57
C MET A 275 -11.68 -11.05 -0.25
N ASP A 276 -11.78 -12.08 -1.11
CA ASP A 276 -12.64 -13.25 -0.84
C ASP A 276 -12.21 -13.98 0.43
N TYR A 277 -10.89 -14.12 0.66
CA TYR A 277 -10.35 -14.72 1.88
C TYR A 277 -10.68 -13.88 3.12
N LEU A 278 -10.43 -12.58 3.09
CA LEU A 278 -10.69 -11.69 4.22
C LEU A 278 -12.18 -11.69 4.60
N HIS A 279 -13.07 -11.63 3.61
CA HIS A 279 -14.52 -11.76 3.84
C HIS A 279 -14.90 -13.12 4.41
N ALA A 280 -14.33 -14.23 3.91
CA ALA A 280 -14.60 -15.56 4.43
C ALA A 280 -14.19 -15.70 5.90
N VAL A 281 -13.09 -15.07 6.32
CA VAL A 281 -12.68 -15.02 7.74
C VAL A 281 -13.68 -14.20 8.56
N ALA A 282 -14.09 -13.03 8.06
CA ALA A 282 -15.06 -12.17 8.73
C ALA A 282 -16.42 -12.87 8.90
N ASP A 283 -16.93 -13.52 7.85
CA ASP A 283 -18.19 -14.30 7.88
C ASP A 283 -18.10 -15.46 8.88
N ARG A 284 -17.00 -16.19 8.89
CA ARG A 284 -16.77 -17.33 9.80
C ARG A 284 -16.81 -16.92 11.26
N HIS A 285 -16.39 -15.70 11.59
CA HIS A 285 -16.31 -15.19 12.96
C HIS A 285 -17.46 -14.25 13.32
N GLY A 286 -18.51 -14.18 12.49
CA GLY A 286 -19.74 -13.44 12.76
C GLY A 286 -19.62 -11.93 12.64
N SER A 287 -18.58 -11.42 11.96
CA SER A 287 -18.42 -10.00 11.63
C SER A 287 -18.78 -9.69 10.16
N GLY A 288 -19.12 -10.71 9.37
CA GLY A 288 -19.62 -10.53 8.00
C GLY A 288 -20.87 -9.63 7.96
N GLY A 289 -20.93 -8.77 6.95
CA GLY A 289 -22.00 -7.78 6.79
C GLY A 289 -21.85 -6.51 7.61
N LYS A 290 -20.84 -6.39 8.47
CA LYS A 290 -20.46 -5.12 9.11
C LYS A 290 -19.65 -4.25 8.13
N PRO A 291 -19.51 -2.92 8.38
CA PRO A 291 -18.55 -2.10 7.68
C PRO A 291 -17.16 -2.75 7.71
N VAL A 292 -16.40 -2.62 6.63
CA VAL A 292 -15.09 -3.30 6.51
C VAL A 292 -14.15 -2.94 7.67
N GLN A 293 -14.20 -1.70 8.14
CA GLN A 293 -13.41 -1.22 9.27
C GLN A 293 -13.79 -1.86 10.61
N ASP A 294 -14.96 -2.51 10.67
CA ASP A 294 -15.51 -3.19 11.87
C ASP A 294 -15.41 -4.73 11.77
N GLN A 295 -14.89 -5.27 10.64
CA GLN A 295 -14.70 -6.71 10.41
C GLN A 295 -13.36 -7.19 10.98
#